data_fc239b8bcc096de3a907fbf4ea91d838
#
_entry.id   fc239b8bcc096de3a907fbf4ea91d838
#
_cell.length_a   1.000
_cell.length_b   1.000
_cell.length_c   1.000
_cell.angle_alpha   90.00
_cell.angle_beta   90.00
_cell.angle_gamma   90.00
#
_symmetry.space_group_name_H-M   'P 1'
#
loop_
_entity.id
_entity.type
_entity.pdbx_description
1 polymer ?
#
loop_
_entity_poly.entity_id
_entity_poly.type
_entity_poly.pdbx_seq_one_letter_code
_entity_poly.pdbx_strand_id
1 'polypeptide(L)'
;MKRPLAEHESRFGNGFFIIGMNQSEKDFRNKYFAVFLATAAIAAVTVLRLKDRLDPSMRGQAVLSVLFIFQVFTIILLSVALCRNLKRNFYSFGNIMVIGAILFETVLTLFLLSYFLSCIGNPADLGVRVIFDRMIAFPRQFSQYAVVFLGLLCLLVSVSNLSLIRHEGFRLKNLNGVILSLLYIGGTLLLYAAFDLLYKKVIVPNGYAGNTWAEGIYLSVTLFLLLFLCYYECVAIGTGILGWAAARKKPAYDKDYIIILGCLISKEGGLLPLLKGRVNRAIRYAWDQEIATGKKLIYIPSGGQGHGEIMSEGAAMEFYLLTHGAEQDEVIAEKESANTWENMVFSKKIVDREKPGAKVAFATTNFHVLRSGILARKAGLNAEGIASRTKWYFWPNGFVREFFGIMAMNMKAHIRVGLILLLCSVAAGVIFAVSG
;
A
#
# COMPACT_ATOMS: atom_id res chain seq x y z
N MET A 1 10.78 -27.36 -40.78
CA MET A 1 11.86 -27.34 -39.78
C MET A 1 11.27 -26.89 -38.44
N LYS A 2 11.06 -27.83 -37.52
CA LYS A 2 10.51 -27.59 -36.15
C LYS A 2 11.65 -27.14 -35.27
N ARG A 3 11.63 -25.92 -34.73
CA ARG A 3 12.47 -25.52 -33.61
C ARG A 3 11.80 -25.96 -32.28
N PRO A 4 12.52 -26.45 -31.28
CA PRO A 4 11.94 -27.05 -30.10
C PRO A 4 11.39 -26.01 -29.12
N LEU A 5 10.22 -26.32 -28.58
CA LEU A 5 9.42 -25.57 -27.59
C LEU A 5 10.06 -25.48 -26.17
N ALA A 6 11.32 -25.90 -26.02
CA ALA A 6 11.94 -26.08 -24.69
C ALA A 6 12.71 -24.84 -24.15
N GLU A 7 12.87 -23.75 -24.94
CA GLU A 7 13.64 -22.57 -24.48
C GLU A 7 12.80 -21.44 -23.89
N HIS A 8 11.47 -21.52 -23.95
CA HIS A 8 10.60 -20.44 -23.43
C HIS A 8 10.19 -20.58 -21.97
N GLU A 9 10.33 -21.75 -21.37
CA GLU A 9 9.97 -21.98 -19.94
C GLU A 9 11.09 -21.62 -18.95
N SER A 10 12.33 -21.47 -19.38
CA SER A 10 13.46 -21.14 -18.49
C SER A 10 13.64 -19.63 -18.20
N ARG A 11 12.88 -18.73 -18.82
CA ARG A 11 12.93 -17.27 -18.54
C ARG A 11 12.01 -16.81 -17.42
N PHE A 12 11.18 -17.66 -16.85
CA PHE A 12 10.38 -17.38 -15.65
C PHE A 12 11.09 -17.71 -14.32
N GLY A 13 12.33 -18.18 -14.40
CA GLY A 13 13.15 -18.51 -13.25
C GLY A 13 13.97 -17.31 -12.76
N ASN A 14 13.62 -16.78 -11.58
CA ASN A 14 14.53 -16.08 -10.66
C ASN A 14 15.15 -14.72 -11.04
N GLY A 15 14.43 -13.87 -11.74
CA GLY A 15 14.82 -12.47 -11.91
C GLY A 15 14.08 -11.51 -10.96
N PHE A 16 14.02 -11.76 -9.64
CA PHE A 16 13.69 -10.70 -8.68
C PHE A 16 14.84 -9.70 -8.64
N PHE A 17 14.81 -8.74 -9.57
CA PHE A 17 15.77 -7.65 -9.61
C PHE A 17 15.73 -6.89 -8.28
N ILE A 18 16.83 -6.99 -7.54
CA ILE A 18 17.15 -6.13 -6.40
C ILE A 18 17.51 -4.76 -6.97
N ILE A 19 16.52 -3.96 -7.33
CA ILE A 19 16.77 -2.55 -7.59
C ILE A 19 16.91 -1.89 -6.22
N GLY A 20 18.14 -1.62 -5.83
CA GLY A 20 18.46 -0.94 -4.60
C GLY A 20 17.78 0.44 -4.56
N MET A 21 17.30 0.83 -3.39
CA MET A 21 16.87 2.22 -3.14
C MET A 21 18.04 3.15 -3.48
N ASN A 22 17.74 4.30 -4.10
CA ASN A 22 18.73 5.36 -4.34
C ASN A 22 19.36 5.76 -2.99
N GLN A 23 20.68 6.05 -2.99
CA GLN A 23 21.45 6.38 -1.78
C GLN A 23 20.76 7.47 -0.95
N SER A 24 20.24 8.50 -1.60
CA SER A 24 19.53 9.59 -0.92
C SER A 24 18.20 9.18 -0.26
N GLU A 25 17.52 8.11 -0.73
CA GLU A 25 16.33 7.55 -0.07
C GLU A 25 16.71 6.73 1.17
N LYS A 26 17.85 6.03 1.11
CA LYS A 26 18.41 5.31 2.26
C LYS A 26 18.83 6.30 3.35
N ASP A 27 19.53 7.38 3.00
CA ASP A 27 20.00 8.40 3.94
C ASP A 27 18.82 9.14 4.60
N PHE A 28 17.81 9.48 3.81
CA PHE A 28 16.58 10.08 4.31
C PHE A 28 15.88 9.17 5.32
N ARG A 29 15.63 7.92 4.96
CA ARG A 29 14.99 6.92 5.85
C ARG A 29 15.79 6.71 7.12
N ASN A 30 17.11 6.57 7.01
CA ASN A 30 17.99 6.33 8.16
C ASN A 30 17.98 7.53 9.12
N LYS A 31 17.93 8.75 8.61
CA LYS A 31 17.83 9.97 9.44
C LYS A 31 16.54 10.00 10.26
N TYR A 32 15.38 9.75 9.64
CA TYR A 32 14.10 9.77 10.39
C TYR A 32 14.00 8.59 11.36
N PHE A 33 14.52 7.44 10.99
CA PHE A 33 14.60 6.28 11.89
C PHE A 33 15.51 6.55 13.09
N ALA A 34 16.66 7.16 12.89
CA ALA A 34 17.56 7.54 13.98
C ALA A 34 16.90 8.56 14.93
N VAL A 35 16.21 9.57 14.41
CA VAL A 35 15.46 10.54 15.22
C VAL A 35 14.36 9.84 16.02
N PHE A 36 13.60 8.93 15.41
CA PHE A 36 12.57 8.15 16.10
C PHE A 36 13.16 7.30 17.24
N LEU A 37 14.26 6.58 16.99
CA LEU A 37 14.91 5.78 18.02
C LEU A 37 15.45 6.63 19.17
N ALA A 38 16.05 7.78 18.88
CA ALA A 38 16.56 8.69 19.90
C ALA A 38 15.41 9.23 20.77
N THR A 39 14.29 9.63 20.18
CA THR A 39 13.12 10.12 20.93
C THR A 39 12.44 9.01 21.71
N ALA A 40 12.35 7.80 21.18
CA ALA A 40 11.83 6.63 21.90
C ALA A 40 12.72 6.29 23.12
N ALA A 41 14.03 6.34 22.98
CA ALA A 41 14.97 6.14 24.09
C ALA A 41 14.82 7.22 25.16
N ILE A 42 14.69 8.50 24.76
CA ILE A 42 14.46 9.60 25.71
C ILE A 42 13.14 9.40 26.45
N ALA A 43 12.05 9.05 25.76
CA ALA A 43 10.76 8.78 26.39
C ALA A 43 10.85 7.63 27.40
N ALA A 44 11.49 6.51 27.01
CA ALA A 44 11.69 5.36 27.89
C ALA A 44 12.51 5.72 29.15
N VAL A 45 13.65 6.42 29.00
CA VAL A 45 14.47 6.87 30.14
C VAL A 45 13.68 7.83 31.04
N THR A 46 12.87 8.73 30.44
CA THR A 46 12.04 9.66 31.20
C THR A 46 11.00 8.90 32.06
N VAL A 47 10.31 7.92 31.45
CA VAL A 47 9.35 7.07 32.17
C VAL A 47 10.01 6.33 33.34
N LEU A 48 11.20 5.73 33.09
CA LEU A 48 11.94 5.02 34.13
C LEU A 48 12.34 5.94 35.30
N ARG A 49 12.84 7.15 35.01
CA ARG A 49 13.20 8.13 36.05
C ARG A 49 12.01 8.67 36.83
N LEU A 50 10.86 8.84 36.16
CA LEU A 50 9.63 9.31 36.83
C LEU A 50 9.07 8.25 37.78
N LYS A 51 9.25 6.96 37.48
CA LYS A 51 8.82 5.86 38.35
C LYS A 51 9.42 5.96 39.75
N ASP A 52 10.66 6.39 39.86
CA ASP A 52 11.40 6.42 41.11
C ASP A 52 11.27 7.77 41.89
N ARG A 53 10.85 8.84 41.20
CA ARG A 53 10.83 10.20 41.76
C ARG A 53 9.45 10.73 42.13
N LEU A 54 8.37 10.11 41.62
CA LEU A 54 7.00 10.59 41.83
C LEU A 54 6.23 9.72 42.82
N ASP A 55 5.30 10.33 43.52
CA ASP A 55 4.32 9.62 44.31
C ASP A 55 3.53 8.62 43.47
N PRO A 56 3.19 7.44 44.01
CA PRO A 56 2.45 6.42 43.29
C PRO A 56 1.19 6.92 42.59
N SER A 57 0.46 7.87 43.20
CA SER A 57 -0.75 8.48 42.65
C SER A 57 -0.51 9.34 41.39
N MET A 58 0.68 9.92 41.26
CA MET A 58 1.03 10.79 40.13
C MET A 58 1.76 10.05 38.99
N ARG A 59 2.27 8.84 39.23
CA ARG A 59 3.09 8.08 38.26
C ARG A 59 2.35 7.80 36.96
N GLY A 60 1.10 7.38 37.05
CA GLY A 60 0.28 7.05 35.88
C GLY A 60 0.03 8.26 34.99
N GLN A 61 -0.32 9.42 35.56
CA GLN A 61 -0.52 10.66 34.80
C GLN A 61 0.76 11.11 34.11
N ALA A 62 1.90 11.04 34.81
CA ALA A 62 3.19 11.42 34.26
C ALA A 62 3.62 10.50 33.10
N VAL A 63 3.46 9.19 33.25
CA VAL A 63 3.75 8.19 32.19
C VAL A 63 2.87 8.44 30.98
N LEU A 64 1.57 8.62 31.18
CA LEU A 64 0.62 8.89 30.09
C LEU A 64 0.93 10.19 29.36
N SER A 65 1.32 11.25 30.09
CA SER A 65 1.73 12.53 29.51
C SER A 65 2.97 12.39 28.63
N VAL A 66 3.99 11.64 29.11
CA VAL A 66 5.20 11.37 28.30
C VAL A 66 4.87 10.57 27.04
N LEU A 67 4.03 9.55 27.16
CA LEU A 67 3.58 8.76 26.00
C LEU A 67 2.82 9.63 25.01
N PHE A 68 1.93 10.49 25.48
CA PHE A 68 1.15 11.39 24.63
C PHE A 68 2.04 12.37 23.85
N ILE A 69 2.99 13.01 24.55
CA ILE A 69 3.97 13.91 23.93
C ILE A 69 4.79 13.15 22.86
N PHE A 70 5.25 11.94 23.19
CA PHE A 70 6.00 11.09 22.25
C PHE A 70 5.18 10.75 21.01
N GLN A 71 3.92 10.37 21.17
CA GLN A 71 3.04 10.04 20.04
C GLN A 71 2.75 11.24 19.15
N VAL A 72 2.40 12.38 19.73
CA VAL A 72 2.18 13.63 18.98
C VAL A 72 3.45 14.01 18.20
N PHE A 73 4.61 13.94 18.83
CA PHE A 73 5.88 14.18 18.17
C PHE A 73 6.11 13.19 17.01
N THR A 74 5.84 11.90 17.20
CA THR A 74 5.97 10.86 16.17
C THR A 74 5.05 11.13 14.99
N ILE A 75 3.79 11.49 15.22
CA ILE A 75 2.82 11.86 14.18
C ILE A 75 3.33 13.06 13.38
N ILE A 76 3.84 14.11 14.04
CA ILE A 76 4.41 15.28 13.38
C ILE A 76 5.63 14.89 12.54
N LEU A 77 6.54 14.10 13.10
CA LEU A 77 7.74 13.63 12.41
C LEU A 77 7.39 12.82 11.15
N LEU A 78 6.47 11.88 11.26
CA LEU A 78 5.99 11.07 10.13
C LEU A 78 5.27 11.92 9.08
N SER A 79 4.46 12.90 9.51
CA SER A 79 3.75 13.82 8.60
C SER A 79 4.72 14.70 7.82
N VAL A 80 5.76 15.24 8.47
CA VAL A 80 6.83 16.00 7.79
C VAL A 80 7.60 15.11 6.82
N ALA A 81 7.92 13.89 7.23
CA ALA A 81 8.59 12.91 6.38
C ALA A 81 7.75 12.57 5.14
N LEU A 82 6.44 12.35 5.34
CA LEU A 82 5.49 12.09 4.25
C LEU A 82 5.43 13.26 3.28
N CYS A 83 5.21 14.48 3.77
CA CYS A 83 5.13 15.68 2.93
C CYS A 83 6.39 15.88 2.07
N ARG A 84 7.58 15.69 2.66
CA ARG A 84 8.84 15.80 1.92
C ARG A 84 8.99 14.70 0.88
N ASN A 85 8.64 13.46 1.26
CA ASN A 85 8.75 12.32 0.34
C ASN A 85 7.74 12.39 -0.81
N LEU A 86 6.50 12.84 -0.56
CA LEU A 86 5.50 13.06 -1.61
C LEU A 86 5.96 14.08 -2.67
N LYS A 87 6.65 15.14 -2.25
CA LYS A 87 7.22 16.13 -3.18
C LYS A 87 8.37 15.56 -4.01
N ARG A 88 9.18 14.67 -3.43
CA ARG A 88 10.36 14.09 -4.07
C ARG A 88 10.05 12.84 -4.88
N ASN A 89 9.31 11.92 -4.31
CA ASN A 89 8.90 10.65 -4.92
C ASN A 89 7.48 10.28 -4.51
N PHE A 90 6.49 10.79 -5.26
CA PHE A 90 5.09 10.51 -4.98
C PHE A 90 4.76 9.02 -5.05
N TYR A 91 5.29 8.32 -6.06
CA TYR A 91 5.03 6.90 -6.31
C TYR A 91 6.02 6.01 -5.55
N SER A 92 5.82 5.89 -4.23
CA SER A 92 6.68 5.08 -3.36
C SER A 92 5.84 4.20 -2.43
N PHE A 93 6.23 2.93 -2.29
CA PHE A 93 5.65 2.05 -1.27
C PHE A 93 5.90 2.60 0.15
N GLY A 94 7.01 3.28 0.38
CA GLY A 94 7.30 3.94 1.66
C GLY A 94 6.23 4.96 2.07
N ASN A 95 5.63 5.68 1.11
CA ASN A 95 4.53 6.61 1.40
C ASN A 95 3.28 5.88 1.91
N ILE A 96 2.97 4.71 1.35
CA ILE A 96 1.86 3.85 1.81
C ILE A 96 2.09 3.46 3.27
N MET A 97 3.30 3.01 3.60
CA MET A 97 3.66 2.60 4.97
C MET A 97 3.59 3.76 5.95
N VAL A 98 4.08 4.95 5.57
CA VAL A 98 4.06 6.14 6.44
C VAL A 98 2.62 6.61 6.67
N ILE A 99 1.76 6.60 5.64
CA ILE A 99 0.32 6.90 5.81
C ILE A 99 -0.32 5.92 6.79
N GLY A 100 -0.05 4.62 6.64
CA GLY A 100 -0.54 3.59 7.55
C GLY A 100 -0.04 3.77 8.99
N ALA A 101 1.23 4.12 9.18
CA ALA A 101 1.81 4.39 10.50
C ALA A 101 1.18 5.64 11.14
N ILE A 102 0.99 6.72 10.39
CA ILE A 102 0.29 7.93 10.89
C ILE A 102 -1.13 7.57 11.34
N LEU A 103 -1.84 6.77 10.56
CA LEU A 103 -3.19 6.32 10.92
C LEU A 103 -3.18 5.53 12.23
N PHE A 104 -2.30 4.54 12.36
CA PHE A 104 -2.18 3.71 13.56
C PHE A 104 -1.86 4.56 14.80
N GLU A 105 -0.85 5.42 14.73
CA GLU A 105 -0.44 6.32 15.82
C GLU A 105 -1.55 7.31 16.17
N THR A 106 -2.28 7.84 15.19
CA THR A 106 -3.40 8.76 15.45
C THR A 106 -4.53 8.07 16.20
N VAL A 107 -4.92 6.86 15.80
CA VAL A 107 -5.96 6.09 16.46
C VAL A 107 -5.53 5.68 17.88
N LEU A 108 -4.26 5.27 18.06
CA LEU A 108 -3.69 4.97 19.37
C LEU A 108 -3.71 6.20 20.29
N THR A 109 -3.33 7.36 19.77
CA THR A 109 -3.36 8.63 20.53
C THR A 109 -4.77 9.00 20.98
N LEU A 110 -5.76 8.89 20.08
CA LEU A 110 -7.17 9.14 20.40
C LEU A 110 -7.70 8.12 21.42
N PHE A 111 -7.30 6.86 21.32
CA PHE A 111 -7.66 5.82 22.26
C PHE A 111 -7.11 6.11 23.68
N LEU A 112 -5.83 6.46 23.79
CA LEU A 112 -5.23 6.83 25.07
C LEU A 112 -5.81 8.12 25.63
N LEU A 113 -6.15 9.09 24.77
CA LEU A 113 -6.84 10.32 25.17
C LEU A 113 -8.23 10.01 25.75
N SER A 114 -9.02 9.16 25.08
CA SER A 114 -10.33 8.75 25.58
C SER A 114 -10.25 8.06 26.93
N TYR A 115 -9.23 7.22 27.12
CA TYR A 115 -8.95 6.59 28.41
C TYR A 115 -8.57 7.62 29.48
N PHE A 116 -7.68 8.55 29.18
CA PHE A 116 -7.31 9.65 30.10
C PHE A 116 -8.53 10.45 30.54
N LEU A 117 -9.39 10.85 29.60
CA LEU A 117 -10.61 11.61 29.89
C LEU A 117 -11.58 10.83 30.78
N SER A 118 -11.67 9.50 30.63
CA SER A 118 -12.51 8.65 31.48
C SER A 118 -12.01 8.56 32.94
N CYS A 119 -10.72 8.79 33.15
CA CYS A 119 -10.07 8.72 34.46
C CYS A 119 -10.00 10.07 35.21
N ILE A 120 -10.45 11.19 34.61
CA ILE A 120 -10.39 12.53 35.23
C ILE A 120 -11.13 12.56 36.59
N GLY A 121 -12.23 11.76 36.72
CA GLY A 121 -12.99 11.66 37.95
C GLY A 121 -12.41 10.67 38.99
N ASN A 122 -11.48 9.83 38.64
CA ASN A 122 -10.95 8.75 39.45
C ASN A 122 -9.45 8.50 39.18
N PRO A 123 -8.54 9.35 39.69
CA PRO A 123 -7.09 9.25 39.40
C PRO A 123 -6.46 7.92 39.85
N ALA A 124 -7.07 7.17 40.76
CA ALA A 124 -6.59 5.86 41.19
C ALA A 124 -6.59 4.81 40.06
N ASP A 125 -7.42 4.99 39.05
CA ASP A 125 -7.50 4.10 37.86
C ASP A 125 -6.34 4.33 36.89
N LEU A 126 -5.53 5.36 37.05
CA LEU A 126 -4.36 5.69 36.22
C LEU A 126 -3.08 4.97 36.69
N GLY A 127 -3.17 3.66 36.97
CA GLY A 127 -1.98 2.87 37.28
C GLY A 127 -1.09 2.64 36.06
N VAL A 128 0.24 2.65 36.19
CA VAL A 128 1.20 2.38 35.11
C VAL A 128 0.93 1.01 34.44
N ARG A 129 0.61 0.00 35.27
CA ARG A 129 0.25 -1.34 34.76
C ARG A 129 -1.01 -1.30 33.90
N VAL A 130 -2.05 -0.56 34.33
CA VAL A 130 -3.30 -0.43 33.56
C VAL A 130 -3.05 0.26 32.22
N ILE A 131 -2.21 1.29 32.14
CA ILE A 131 -1.80 1.94 30.91
C ILE A 131 -1.12 0.93 29.97
N PHE A 132 -0.20 0.13 30.50
CA PHE A 132 0.50 -0.91 29.74
C PHE A 132 -0.47 -1.98 29.19
N ASP A 133 -1.39 -2.48 30.03
CA ASP A 133 -2.42 -3.45 29.63
C ASP A 133 -3.32 -2.88 28.53
N ARG A 134 -3.68 -1.59 28.60
CA ARG A 134 -4.44 -0.90 27.55
C ARG A 134 -3.68 -0.80 26.25
N MET A 135 -2.39 -0.49 26.29
CA MET A 135 -1.55 -0.44 25.09
C MET A 135 -1.42 -1.83 24.43
N ILE A 136 -1.30 -2.89 25.22
CA ILE A 136 -1.27 -4.27 24.71
C ILE A 136 -2.62 -4.67 24.08
N ALA A 137 -3.73 -4.25 24.67
CA ALA A 137 -5.07 -4.53 24.15
C ALA A 137 -5.42 -3.71 22.89
N PHE A 138 -4.73 -2.58 22.65
CA PHE A 138 -5.04 -1.65 21.57
C PHE A 138 -5.03 -2.28 20.17
N PRO A 139 -4.08 -3.14 19.76
CA PRO A 139 -4.10 -3.76 18.43
C PRO A 139 -5.40 -4.52 18.12
N ARG A 140 -5.97 -5.19 19.12
CA ARG A 140 -7.28 -5.86 18.98
C ARG A 140 -8.39 -4.85 18.73
N GLN A 141 -8.42 -3.75 19.46
CA GLN A 141 -9.45 -2.72 19.29
C GLN A 141 -9.28 -1.96 18.00
N PHE A 142 -8.03 -1.64 17.60
CA PHE A 142 -7.74 -1.04 16.31
C PHE A 142 -8.30 -1.89 15.16
N SER A 143 -7.99 -3.19 15.17
CA SER A 143 -8.48 -4.10 14.13
C SER A 143 -10.00 -4.25 14.17
N GLN A 144 -10.66 -4.19 15.33
CA GLN A 144 -12.14 -4.16 15.41
C GLN A 144 -12.73 -2.94 14.70
N TYR A 145 -12.13 -1.75 14.84
CA TYR A 145 -12.56 -0.55 14.10
C TYR A 145 -12.22 -0.66 12.62
N ALA A 146 -11.02 -1.17 12.29
CA ALA A 146 -10.59 -1.38 10.91
C ALA A 146 -11.51 -2.38 10.16
N VAL A 147 -11.96 -3.46 10.82
CA VAL A 147 -12.91 -4.44 10.25
C VAL A 147 -14.24 -3.78 9.86
N VAL A 148 -14.74 -2.82 10.64
CA VAL A 148 -15.95 -2.08 10.27
C VAL A 148 -15.73 -1.27 9.00
N PHE A 149 -14.63 -0.51 8.94
CA PHE A 149 -14.30 0.31 7.77
C PHE A 149 -13.99 -0.53 6.53
N LEU A 150 -13.12 -1.53 6.66
CA LEU A 150 -12.77 -2.44 5.57
C LEU A 150 -13.93 -3.38 5.20
N GLY A 151 -14.82 -3.68 6.14
CA GLY A 151 -16.07 -4.41 5.90
C GLY A 151 -17.01 -3.67 4.96
N LEU A 152 -17.11 -2.35 5.08
CA LEU A 152 -17.83 -1.52 4.11
C LEU A 152 -17.18 -1.60 2.72
N LEU A 153 -15.85 -1.58 2.64
CA LEU A 153 -15.14 -1.79 1.38
C LEU A 153 -15.40 -3.19 0.81
N CYS A 154 -15.41 -4.22 1.66
CA CYS A 154 -15.77 -5.59 1.27
C CYS A 154 -17.20 -5.68 0.73
N LEU A 155 -18.14 -4.97 1.33
CA LEU A 155 -19.51 -4.86 0.83
C LEU A 155 -19.55 -4.20 -0.55
N LEU A 156 -18.84 -3.09 -0.73
CA LEU A 156 -18.71 -2.42 -2.03
C LEU A 156 -18.08 -3.32 -3.10
N VAL A 157 -17.06 -4.10 -2.74
CA VAL A 157 -16.45 -5.11 -3.63
C VAL A 157 -17.46 -6.17 -4.01
N SER A 158 -18.27 -6.66 -3.06
CA SER A 158 -19.29 -7.68 -3.30
C SER A 158 -20.40 -7.16 -4.23
N VAL A 159 -20.90 -5.96 -3.99
CA VAL A 159 -21.91 -5.30 -4.85
C VAL A 159 -21.33 -5.05 -6.25
N SER A 160 -20.06 -4.64 -6.33
CA SER A 160 -19.33 -4.45 -7.58
C SER A 160 -19.21 -5.75 -8.38
N ASN A 161 -18.91 -6.87 -7.72
CA ASN A 161 -18.85 -8.19 -8.36
C ASN A 161 -20.22 -8.65 -8.89
N LEU A 162 -21.29 -8.43 -8.14
CA LEU A 162 -22.66 -8.71 -8.61
C LEU A 162 -23.01 -7.88 -9.84
N SER A 163 -22.64 -6.59 -9.85
CA SER A 163 -22.81 -5.73 -11.02
C SER A 163 -21.99 -6.21 -12.21
N LEU A 164 -20.73 -6.64 -11.98
CA LEU A 164 -19.86 -7.17 -13.03
C LEU A 164 -20.45 -8.46 -13.64
N ILE A 165 -20.97 -9.37 -12.81
CA ILE A 165 -21.64 -10.60 -13.26
C ILE A 165 -22.88 -10.29 -14.12
N ARG A 166 -23.66 -9.28 -13.74
CA ARG A 166 -24.84 -8.85 -14.51
C ARG A 166 -24.49 -8.29 -15.89
N HIS A 167 -23.35 -7.59 -16.02
CA HIS A 167 -22.95 -6.91 -17.28
C HIS A 167 -22.06 -7.76 -18.17
N GLU A 168 -21.21 -8.63 -17.62
CA GLU A 168 -20.18 -9.39 -18.35
C GLU A 168 -20.40 -10.92 -18.27
N GLY A 169 -21.45 -11.35 -17.59
CA GLY A 169 -21.75 -12.77 -17.39
C GLY A 169 -20.98 -13.39 -16.21
N PHE A 170 -21.45 -14.59 -15.83
CA PHE A 170 -20.86 -15.35 -14.73
C PHE A 170 -19.50 -15.93 -15.13
N ARG A 171 -18.47 -15.55 -14.38
CA ARG A 171 -17.13 -16.16 -14.42
C ARG A 171 -16.61 -16.28 -13.00
N LEU A 172 -16.01 -17.42 -12.63
CA LEU A 172 -15.47 -17.63 -11.27
C LEU A 172 -14.52 -16.53 -10.81
N LYS A 173 -13.68 -16.01 -11.71
CA LYS A 173 -12.78 -14.88 -11.42
C LYS A 173 -13.51 -13.59 -11.01
N ASN A 174 -14.78 -13.43 -11.38
CA ASN A 174 -15.60 -12.29 -10.98
C ASN A 174 -16.12 -12.43 -9.53
N LEU A 175 -15.94 -13.59 -8.88
CA LEU A 175 -16.25 -13.82 -7.46
C LEU A 175 -15.05 -13.62 -6.53
N ASN A 176 -13.85 -13.46 -7.05
CA ASN A 176 -12.62 -13.36 -6.23
C ASN A 176 -12.72 -12.27 -5.15
N GLY A 177 -13.33 -11.14 -5.46
CA GLY A 177 -13.54 -10.06 -4.49
C GLY A 177 -14.47 -10.46 -3.34
N VAL A 178 -15.57 -11.20 -3.63
CA VAL A 178 -16.48 -11.72 -2.61
C VAL A 178 -15.76 -12.73 -1.72
N ILE A 179 -15.05 -13.68 -2.32
CA ILE A 179 -14.29 -14.70 -1.59
C ILE A 179 -13.26 -14.05 -0.66
N LEU A 180 -12.48 -13.08 -1.17
CA LEU A 180 -11.48 -12.36 -0.37
C LEU A 180 -12.15 -11.56 0.76
N SER A 181 -13.31 -10.97 0.52
CA SER A 181 -14.08 -10.26 1.55
C SER A 181 -14.55 -11.18 2.67
N LEU A 182 -15.05 -12.37 2.32
CA LEU A 182 -15.46 -13.39 3.29
C LEU A 182 -14.27 -13.94 4.07
N LEU A 183 -13.13 -14.17 3.39
CA LEU A 183 -11.89 -14.62 4.04
C LEU A 183 -11.34 -13.57 5.01
N TYR A 184 -11.39 -12.29 4.66
CA TYR A 184 -10.93 -11.22 5.55
C TYR A 184 -11.83 -11.11 6.78
N ILE A 185 -13.13 -10.95 6.61
CA ILE A 185 -14.09 -10.78 7.73
C ILE A 185 -14.13 -12.05 8.58
N GLY A 186 -14.38 -13.20 7.94
CA GLY A 186 -14.48 -14.48 8.62
C GLY A 186 -13.17 -14.90 9.28
N GLY A 187 -12.02 -14.68 8.61
CA GLY A 187 -10.70 -14.96 9.15
C GLY A 187 -10.37 -14.12 10.38
N THR A 188 -10.72 -12.82 10.37
CA THR A 188 -10.51 -11.93 11.52
C THR A 188 -11.39 -12.33 12.71
N LEU A 189 -12.68 -12.62 12.47
CA LEU A 189 -13.59 -13.08 13.52
C LEU A 189 -13.13 -14.43 14.11
N LEU A 190 -12.72 -15.36 13.24
CA LEU A 190 -12.18 -16.66 13.64
C LEU A 190 -10.90 -16.51 14.47
N LEU A 191 -10.01 -15.59 14.10
CA LEU A 191 -8.79 -15.30 14.85
C LEU A 191 -9.12 -14.83 16.28
N TYR A 192 -10.08 -13.91 16.43
CA TYR A 192 -10.51 -13.46 17.76
C TYR A 192 -11.14 -14.59 18.59
N ALA A 193 -12.02 -15.38 17.97
CA ALA A 193 -12.63 -16.52 18.63
C ALA A 193 -11.59 -17.58 19.05
N ALA A 194 -10.59 -17.83 18.20
CA ALA A 194 -9.51 -18.76 18.48
C ALA A 194 -8.67 -18.31 19.68
N PHE A 195 -8.36 -17.03 19.81
CA PHE A 195 -7.62 -16.50 20.96
C PHE A 195 -8.44 -16.64 22.26
N ASP A 196 -9.72 -16.26 22.23
CA ASP A 196 -10.57 -16.38 23.42
C ASP A 196 -10.76 -17.86 23.82
N LEU A 197 -10.89 -18.74 22.83
CA LEU A 197 -11.02 -20.19 23.07
C LEU A 197 -9.74 -20.79 23.64
N LEU A 198 -8.57 -20.42 23.08
CA LEU A 198 -7.26 -20.86 23.55
C LEU A 198 -7.04 -20.46 25.02
N TYR A 199 -7.34 -19.20 25.36
CA TYR A 199 -7.22 -18.72 26.72
C TYR A 199 -8.13 -19.51 27.67
N LYS A 200 -9.45 -19.59 27.36
CA LYS A 200 -10.47 -20.20 28.22
C LYS A 200 -10.34 -21.73 28.33
N LYS A 201 -9.92 -22.42 27.28
CA LYS A 201 -9.91 -23.92 27.24
C LYS A 201 -8.53 -24.54 27.42
N VAL A 202 -7.45 -23.77 27.23
CA VAL A 202 -6.09 -24.29 27.37
C VAL A 202 -5.35 -23.63 28.50
N ILE A 203 -5.31 -22.28 28.54
CA ILE A 203 -4.54 -21.55 29.57
C ILE A 203 -5.17 -21.74 30.94
N VAL A 204 -6.45 -21.47 31.09
CA VAL A 204 -7.14 -21.52 32.39
C VAL A 204 -7.28 -22.95 32.94
N PRO A 205 -7.82 -23.96 32.22
CA PRO A 205 -8.07 -25.28 32.79
C PRO A 205 -6.83 -26.11 33.10
N ASN A 206 -5.71 -25.85 32.39
CA ASN A 206 -4.45 -26.59 32.61
C ASN A 206 -3.58 -25.93 33.70
N GLY A 207 -4.12 -24.97 34.47
CA GLY A 207 -3.38 -24.31 35.53
C GLY A 207 -2.28 -23.36 35.06
N TYR A 208 -2.29 -22.99 33.76
CA TYR A 208 -1.34 -22.01 33.22
C TYR A 208 -1.76 -20.57 33.52
N ALA A 209 -3.01 -20.33 33.96
CA ALA A 209 -3.42 -19.04 34.50
C ALA A 209 -2.67 -18.76 35.80
N GLY A 210 -1.98 -17.60 35.88
CA GLY A 210 -1.04 -17.27 36.96
C GLY A 210 0.38 -17.81 36.75
N ASN A 211 0.62 -18.64 35.73
CA ASN A 211 1.97 -18.94 35.27
C ASN A 211 2.45 -17.85 34.30
N THR A 212 3.28 -16.96 34.81
CA THR A 212 3.72 -15.76 34.08
C THR A 212 4.39 -16.06 32.75
N TRP A 213 5.13 -17.17 32.64
CA TRP A 213 5.77 -17.59 31.38
C TRP A 213 4.77 -18.12 30.35
N ALA A 214 3.79 -18.91 30.77
CA ALA A 214 2.75 -19.40 29.86
C ALA A 214 1.89 -18.25 29.33
N GLU A 215 1.52 -17.32 30.19
CA GLU A 215 0.80 -16.10 29.80
C GLU A 215 1.66 -15.16 28.93
N GLY A 216 2.96 -15.04 29.21
CA GLY A 216 3.90 -14.29 28.38
C GLY A 216 4.05 -14.85 26.97
N ILE A 217 4.10 -16.19 26.81
CA ILE A 217 4.09 -16.84 25.50
C ILE A 217 2.77 -16.57 24.76
N TYR A 218 1.64 -16.77 25.44
CA TYR A 218 0.31 -16.47 24.89
C TYR A 218 0.22 -15.02 24.40
N LEU A 219 0.69 -14.07 25.23
CA LEU A 219 0.75 -12.65 24.88
C LEU A 219 1.63 -12.41 23.67
N SER A 220 2.82 -13.01 23.60
CA SER A 220 3.73 -12.85 22.44
C SER A 220 3.08 -13.27 21.13
N VAL A 221 2.43 -14.44 21.12
CA VAL A 221 1.77 -14.97 19.90
C VAL A 221 0.57 -14.12 19.51
N THR A 222 -0.31 -13.80 20.44
CA THR A 222 -1.53 -13.03 20.17
C THR A 222 -1.21 -11.61 19.73
N LEU A 223 -0.26 -10.95 20.42
CA LEU A 223 0.18 -9.60 20.06
C LEU A 223 0.83 -9.55 18.68
N PHE A 224 1.69 -10.54 18.35
CA PHE A 224 2.29 -10.61 17.02
C PHE A 224 1.24 -10.74 15.92
N LEU A 225 0.28 -11.65 16.05
CA LEU A 225 -0.74 -11.88 15.03
C LEU A 225 -1.67 -10.67 14.88
N LEU A 226 -2.03 -10.01 15.99
CA LEU A 226 -2.85 -8.80 15.96
C LEU A 226 -2.10 -7.60 15.36
N LEU A 227 -0.85 -7.36 15.72
CA LEU A 227 -0.03 -6.30 15.13
C LEU A 227 0.23 -6.54 13.64
N PHE A 228 0.42 -7.81 13.24
CA PHE A 228 0.58 -8.18 11.85
C PHE A 228 -0.71 -7.93 11.03
N LEU A 229 -1.87 -8.24 11.61
CA LEU A 229 -3.16 -7.91 11.02
C LEU A 229 -3.34 -6.39 10.89
N CYS A 230 -3.11 -5.62 11.98
CA CYS A 230 -3.17 -4.15 11.95
C CYS A 230 -2.23 -3.55 10.90
N TYR A 231 -1.04 -4.11 10.74
CA TYR A 231 -0.09 -3.69 9.70
C TYR A 231 -0.69 -3.80 8.31
N TYR A 232 -1.30 -4.94 7.95
CA TYR A 232 -1.93 -5.11 6.63
C TYR A 232 -3.17 -4.24 6.45
N GLU A 233 -3.96 -4.04 7.49
CA GLU A 233 -5.10 -3.10 7.49
C GLU A 233 -4.63 -1.67 7.21
N CYS A 234 -3.58 -1.21 7.89
CA CYS A 234 -2.96 0.08 7.67
C CYS A 234 -2.40 0.24 6.25
N VAL A 235 -1.74 -0.81 5.73
CA VAL A 235 -1.22 -0.81 4.35
C VAL A 235 -2.35 -0.78 3.32
N ALA A 236 -3.47 -1.49 3.56
CA ALA A 236 -4.64 -1.46 2.69
C ALA A 236 -5.26 -0.05 2.62
N ILE A 237 -5.48 0.57 3.79
CA ILE A 237 -6.01 1.94 3.89
C ILE A 237 -5.04 2.95 3.25
N GLY A 238 -3.73 2.84 3.56
CA GLY A 238 -2.70 3.70 2.97
C GLY A 238 -2.62 3.58 1.45
N THR A 239 -2.77 2.36 0.91
CA THR A 239 -2.85 2.11 -0.54
C THR A 239 -4.09 2.77 -1.15
N GLY A 240 -5.23 2.70 -0.47
CA GLY A 240 -6.47 3.36 -0.90
C GLY A 240 -6.32 4.88 -0.97
N ILE A 241 -5.80 5.48 0.09
CA ILE A 241 -5.58 6.94 0.19
C ILE A 241 -4.61 7.42 -0.90
N LEU A 242 -3.44 6.78 -1.00
CA LEU A 242 -2.42 7.19 -1.98
C LEU A 242 -2.86 6.89 -3.42
N GLY A 243 -3.57 5.78 -3.65
CA GLY A 243 -4.15 5.41 -4.95
C GLY A 243 -5.20 6.42 -5.42
N TRP A 244 -6.08 6.84 -4.50
CA TRP A 244 -7.07 7.89 -4.77
C TRP A 244 -6.40 9.26 -5.08
N ALA A 245 -5.36 9.63 -4.31
CA ALA A 245 -4.59 10.84 -4.57
C ALA A 245 -3.85 10.75 -5.92
N ALA A 246 -3.24 9.59 -6.25
CA ALA A 246 -2.57 9.35 -7.52
C ALA A 246 -3.52 9.49 -8.72
N ALA A 247 -4.74 8.97 -8.61
CA ALA A 247 -5.75 9.05 -9.68
C ALA A 247 -6.26 10.48 -9.92
N ARG A 248 -6.13 11.37 -8.93
CA ARG A 248 -6.56 12.77 -9.03
C ARG A 248 -5.45 13.76 -9.34
N LYS A 249 -4.20 13.32 -9.26
CA LYS A 249 -3.06 14.17 -9.60
C LYS A 249 -3.14 14.57 -11.06
N LYS A 250 -2.96 15.88 -11.30
CA LYS A 250 -2.88 16.45 -12.64
C LYS A 250 -1.42 16.79 -12.93
N PRO A 251 -0.74 16.10 -13.88
CA PRO A 251 0.59 16.49 -14.33
C PRO A 251 0.61 17.88 -14.94
N ALA A 252 1.75 18.57 -14.84
CA ALA A 252 1.94 19.84 -15.52
C ALA A 252 1.97 19.66 -17.04
N TYR A 253 1.53 20.68 -17.78
CA TYR A 253 1.55 20.69 -19.25
C TYR A 253 2.94 21.07 -19.78
N ASP A 254 3.92 20.19 -19.54
CA ASP A 254 5.32 20.39 -19.89
C ASP A 254 5.99 19.10 -20.43
N LYS A 255 5.20 18.09 -20.74
CA LYS A 255 5.70 16.76 -21.10
C LYS A 255 6.23 16.71 -22.55
N ASP A 256 7.27 15.90 -22.72
CA ASP A 256 7.84 15.59 -24.03
C ASP A 256 7.21 14.31 -24.60
N TYR A 257 6.93 13.32 -23.72
CA TYR A 257 6.36 12.03 -24.08
C TYR A 257 5.20 11.63 -23.19
N ILE A 258 4.25 10.88 -23.77
CA ILE A 258 3.19 10.22 -23.04
C ILE A 258 3.17 8.71 -23.38
N ILE A 259 3.46 7.87 -22.40
CA ILE A 259 3.38 6.41 -22.52
C ILE A 259 1.93 6.00 -22.29
N ILE A 260 1.33 5.24 -23.20
CA ILE A 260 -0.02 4.71 -23.05
C ILE A 260 0.10 3.22 -22.73
N LEU A 261 -0.26 2.84 -21.51
CA LEU A 261 -0.13 1.46 -21.08
C LEU A 261 -1.23 0.58 -21.66
N GLY A 262 -0.84 -0.49 -22.32
CA GLY A 262 -1.74 -1.51 -22.84
C GLY A 262 -2.52 -2.27 -21.77
N CYS A 263 -3.57 -2.98 -22.16
CA CYS A 263 -4.25 -3.94 -21.31
C CYS A 263 -4.80 -5.14 -22.12
N LEU A 264 -5.81 -5.00 -22.89
CA LEU A 264 -6.37 -6.06 -23.75
C LEU A 264 -7.00 -5.42 -24.98
N ILE A 265 -6.91 -6.09 -26.11
CA ILE A 265 -7.62 -5.79 -27.35
C ILE A 265 -8.69 -6.84 -27.63
N SER A 266 -9.61 -6.55 -28.55
CA SER A 266 -10.58 -7.54 -29.04
C SER A 266 -9.88 -8.57 -29.92
N LYS A 267 -10.55 -9.69 -30.17
CA LYS A 267 -10.05 -10.71 -31.09
C LYS A 267 -9.85 -10.18 -32.52
N GLU A 268 -10.60 -9.16 -32.88
CA GLU A 268 -10.56 -8.48 -34.20
C GLU A 268 -9.53 -7.31 -34.20
N GLY A 269 -8.73 -7.13 -33.14
CA GLY A 269 -7.72 -6.07 -33.04
C GLY A 269 -8.24 -4.70 -32.60
N GLY A 270 -9.54 -4.55 -32.29
CA GLY A 270 -10.13 -3.30 -31.83
C GLY A 270 -9.82 -3.00 -30.35
N LEU A 271 -9.75 -1.71 -30.00
CA LEU A 271 -9.53 -1.29 -28.61
C LEU A 271 -10.76 -1.56 -27.74
N LEU A 272 -10.59 -2.37 -26.70
CA LEU A 272 -11.62 -2.54 -25.67
C LEU A 272 -11.85 -1.25 -24.87
N PRO A 273 -13.02 -1.06 -24.24
CA PRO A 273 -13.42 0.20 -23.60
C PRO A 273 -12.40 0.77 -22.59
N LEU A 274 -11.72 -0.09 -21.83
CA LEU A 274 -10.69 0.34 -20.88
C LEU A 274 -9.46 0.89 -21.59
N LEU A 275 -9.00 0.22 -22.65
CA LEU A 275 -7.85 0.64 -23.45
C LEU A 275 -8.18 1.90 -24.24
N LYS A 276 -9.33 1.94 -24.90
CA LYS A 276 -9.84 3.14 -25.57
C LYS A 276 -9.92 4.34 -24.66
N GLY A 277 -10.34 4.15 -23.39
CA GLY A 277 -10.35 5.20 -22.38
C GLY A 277 -8.97 5.76 -22.04
N ARG A 278 -7.92 4.91 -22.03
CA ARG A 278 -6.52 5.34 -21.81
C ARG A 278 -6.02 6.18 -22.98
N VAL A 279 -6.21 5.71 -24.21
CA VAL A 279 -5.79 6.41 -25.44
C VAL A 279 -6.50 7.76 -25.55
N ASN A 280 -7.82 7.82 -25.41
CA ASN A 280 -8.59 9.07 -25.45
C ASN A 280 -8.16 10.05 -24.35
N ARG A 281 -7.76 9.53 -23.17
CA ARG A 281 -7.26 10.41 -22.10
C ARG A 281 -5.89 10.98 -22.42
N ALA A 282 -5.04 10.21 -23.11
CA ALA A 282 -3.74 10.67 -23.61
C ALA A 282 -3.90 11.75 -24.68
N ILE A 283 -4.76 11.51 -25.68
CA ILE A 283 -5.07 12.49 -26.74
C ILE A 283 -5.58 13.81 -26.11
N ARG A 284 -6.52 13.72 -25.19
CA ARG A 284 -7.05 14.92 -24.52
C ARG A 284 -5.97 15.68 -23.75
N TYR A 285 -5.08 14.95 -23.06
CA TYR A 285 -3.98 15.62 -22.35
C TYR A 285 -3.01 16.30 -23.31
N ALA A 286 -2.67 15.67 -24.43
CA ALA A 286 -1.82 16.25 -25.46
C ALA A 286 -2.44 17.54 -26.04
N TRP A 287 -3.71 17.53 -26.33
CA TRP A 287 -4.49 18.68 -26.76
C TRP A 287 -4.50 19.81 -25.72
N ASP A 288 -4.83 19.47 -24.49
CA ASP A 288 -4.85 20.45 -23.39
C ASP A 288 -3.46 21.10 -23.21
N GLN A 289 -2.37 20.31 -23.38
CA GLN A 289 -1.00 20.82 -23.31
C GLN A 289 -0.66 21.74 -24.48
N GLU A 290 -0.98 21.32 -25.71
CA GLU A 290 -0.70 22.10 -26.91
C GLU A 290 -1.43 23.43 -26.89
N ILE A 291 -2.71 23.46 -26.50
CA ILE A 291 -3.49 24.69 -26.32
C ILE A 291 -2.86 25.61 -25.25
N ALA A 292 -2.44 25.01 -24.11
CA ALA A 292 -1.94 25.78 -22.98
C ALA A 292 -0.52 26.34 -23.18
N THR A 293 0.33 25.63 -23.95
CA THR A 293 1.77 25.91 -24.00
C THR A 293 2.36 25.97 -25.42
N GLY A 294 1.60 25.63 -26.46
CA GLY A 294 2.10 25.45 -27.82
C GLY A 294 3.00 24.21 -28.03
N LYS A 295 3.17 23.38 -26.97
CA LYS A 295 4.10 22.26 -26.99
C LYS A 295 3.39 20.96 -27.34
N LYS A 296 3.71 20.39 -28.50
CA LYS A 296 3.33 19.03 -28.87
C LYS A 296 4.11 17.99 -28.04
N LEU A 297 3.58 16.79 -27.92
CA LEU A 297 4.25 15.63 -27.27
C LEU A 297 4.19 14.39 -28.17
N ILE A 298 5.10 13.46 -27.91
CA ILE A 298 5.17 12.18 -28.64
C ILE A 298 4.44 11.11 -27.83
N TYR A 299 3.59 10.35 -28.50
CA TYR A 299 2.90 9.19 -27.94
C TYR A 299 3.77 7.95 -28.00
N ILE A 300 3.84 7.21 -26.90
CA ILE A 300 4.46 5.87 -26.84
C ILE A 300 3.37 4.87 -26.43
N PRO A 301 2.54 4.38 -27.37
CA PRO A 301 1.65 3.26 -27.11
C PRO A 301 2.50 2.02 -26.81
N SER A 302 2.34 1.42 -25.62
CA SER A 302 3.21 0.34 -25.13
C SER A 302 2.39 -0.86 -24.70
N GLY A 303 2.66 -2.01 -25.34
CA GLY A 303 2.04 -3.30 -25.07
C GLY A 303 2.31 -4.30 -26.19
N GLY A 304 2.78 -5.48 -25.82
CA GLY A 304 3.04 -6.58 -26.76
C GLY A 304 1.76 -7.31 -27.18
N GLN A 305 1.93 -8.42 -27.86
CA GLN A 305 0.84 -9.25 -28.32
C GLN A 305 0.46 -10.29 -27.29
N GLY A 306 -0.77 -10.23 -26.77
CA GLY A 306 -1.32 -11.21 -25.86
C GLY A 306 -1.65 -12.54 -26.55
N HIS A 307 -1.85 -13.59 -25.74
CA HIS A 307 -2.23 -14.90 -26.27
C HIS A 307 -3.61 -14.84 -26.93
N GLY A 308 -3.67 -15.22 -28.22
CA GLY A 308 -4.90 -15.20 -29.02
C GLY A 308 -5.29 -13.83 -29.57
N GLU A 309 -4.45 -12.82 -29.46
CA GLU A 309 -4.59 -11.52 -30.13
C GLU A 309 -3.96 -11.58 -31.55
N ILE A 310 -4.53 -10.85 -32.50
CA ILE A 310 -4.04 -10.83 -33.89
C ILE A 310 -2.88 -9.85 -34.12
N MET A 311 -2.72 -8.90 -33.22
CA MET A 311 -1.64 -7.89 -33.22
C MET A 311 -1.27 -7.49 -31.78
N SER A 312 -0.16 -6.74 -31.64
CA SER A 312 0.23 -6.19 -30.34
C SER A 312 -0.72 -5.06 -29.89
N GLU A 313 -0.89 -4.91 -28.59
CA GLU A 313 -1.67 -3.81 -28.01
C GLU A 313 -1.09 -2.44 -28.43
N GLY A 314 0.26 -2.33 -28.51
CA GLY A 314 0.96 -1.15 -29.00
C GLY A 314 0.58 -0.79 -30.43
N ALA A 315 0.53 -1.78 -31.34
CA ALA A 315 0.13 -1.58 -32.73
C ALA A 315 -1.36 -1.17 -32.86
N ALA A 316 -2.24 -1.81 -32.09
CA ALA A 316 -3.66 -1.44 -32.10
C ALA A 316 -3.89 0.00 -31.61
N MET A 317 -3.14 0.44 -30.58
CA MET A 317 -3.19 1.82 -30.10
C MET A 317 -2.57 2.81 -31.09
N GLU A 318 -1.47 2.47 -31.75
CA GLU A 318 -0.85 3.27 -32.82
C GLU A 318 -1.85 3.52 -33.93
N PHE A 319 -2.49 2.48 -34.46
CA PHE A 319 -3.53 2.60 -35.48
C PHE A 319 -4.67 3.52 -35.05
N TYR A 320 -5.11 3.38 -33.78
CA TYR A 320 -6.17 4.23 -33.25
C TYR A 320 -5.74 5.71 -33.14
N LEU A 321 -4.51 5.99 -32.70
CA LEU A 321 -3.96 7.35 -32.60
C LEU A 321 -3.91 8.03 -33.97
N LEU A 322 -3.35 7.36 -34.98
CA LEU A 322 -3.23 7.87 -36.36
C LEU A 322 -4.60 8.15 -36.97
N THR A 323 -5.60 7.27 -36.76
CA THR A 323 -6.97 7.48 -37.26
C THR A 323 -7.74 8.56 -36.48
N HIS A 324 -7.21 9.06 -35.32
CA HIS A 324 -7.83 10.10 -34.52
C HIS A 324 -7.00 11.39 -34.45
N GLY A 325 -6.16 11.64 -35.49
CA GLY A 325 -5.53 12.94 -35.72
C GLY A 325 -4.10 13.08 -35.20
N ALA A 326 -3.46 12.03 -34.69
CA ALA A 326 -2.02 12.06 -34.45
C ALA A 326 -1.25 11.91 -35.78
N GLU A 327 -0.15 12.63 -35.94
CA GLU A 327 0.74 12.52 -37.08
C GLU A 327 1.69 11.31 -36.92
N GLN A 328 2.23 10.77 -38.03
CA GLN A 328 3.07 9.56 -37.96
C GLN A 328 4.36 9.76 -37.16
N ASP A 329 4.93 10.95 -37.22
CA ASP A 329 6.12 11.36 -36.45
C ASP A 329 5.86 11.65 -34.99
N GLU A 330 4.59 11.77 -34.57
CA GLU A 330 4.16 11.94 -33.18
C GLU A 330 3.96 10.59 -32.46
N VAL A 331 4.13 9.42 -33.13
CA VAL A 331 3.83 8.11 -32.53
C VAL A 331 5.01 7.15 -32.66
N ILE A 332 5.51 6.64 -31.53
CA ILE A 332 6.56 5.62 -31.47
C ILE A 332 6.02 4.41 -30.70
N ALA A 333 5.56 3.38 -31.39
CA ALA A 333 4.94 2.21 -30.74
C ALA A 333 5.97 1.23 -30.17
N GLU A 334 5.75 0.83 -28.92
CA GLU A 334 6.44 -0.27 -28.24
C GLU A 334 5.53 -1.52 -28.32
N LYS A 335 6.01 -2.62 -28.87
CA LYS A 335 5.21 -3.79 -29.30
C LYS A 335 5.67 -5.12 -28.69
N GLU A 336 6.62 -5.11 -27.74
CA GLU A 336 7.28 -6.32 -27.25
C GLU A 336 6.96 -6.67 -25.78
N SER A 337 6.49 -5.69 -25.01
CA SER A 337 6.28 -5.85 -23.57
C SER A 337 5.13 -6.80 -23.22
N ALA A 338 5.36 -7.72 -22.28
CA ALA A 338 4.36 -8.68 -21.82
C ALA A 338 3.69 -8.27 -20.49
N ASN A 339 4.17 -7.25 -19.82
CA ASN A 339 3.65 -6.78 -18.53
C ASN A 339 3.98 -5.32 -18.27
N THR A 340 3.36 -4.73 -17.22
CA THR A 340 3.51 -3.31 -16.91
C THR A 340 4.96 -2.90 -16.58
N TRP A 341 5.76 -3.80 -16.03
CA TRP A 341 7.18 -3.53 -15.77
C TRP A 341 7.95 -3.36 -17.09
N GLU A 342 7.76 -4.29 -17.99
CA GLU A 342 8.37 -4.25 -19.34
C GLU A 342 7.90 -3.06 -20.14
N ASN A 343 6.59 -2.70 -20.06
CA ASN A 343 6.08 -1.46 -20.66
C ASN A 343 6.92 -0.24 -20.22
N MET A 344 7.19 -0.11 -18.91
CA MET A 344 7.97 1.02 -18.40
C MET A 344 9.46 0.95 -18.81
N VAL A 345 10.06 -0.24 -18.78
CA VAL A 345 11.48 -0.44 -19.13
C VAL A 345 11.71 -0.21 -20.61
N PHE A 346 10.84 -0.74 -21.49
CA PHE A 346 11.03 -0.62 -22.92
C PHE A 346 10.68 0.77 -23.44
N SER A 347 9.61 1.38 -22.92
CA SER A 347 9.31 2.79 -23.18
C SER A 347 10.43 3.72 -22.70
N LYS A 348 11.06 3.42 -21.55
CA LYS A 348 12.21 4.18 -21.08
C LYS A 348 13.39 4.10 -22.05
N LYS A 349 13.69 2.92 -22.63
CA LYS A 349 14.75 2.78 -23.63
C LYS A 349 14.49 3.65 -24.87
N ILE A 350 13.23 3.76 -25.30
CA ILE A 350 12.83 4.66 -26.40
C ILE A 350 13.09 6.10 -25.99
N VAL A 351 12.60 6.55 -24.84
CA VAL A 351 12.78 7.92 -24.36
C VAL A 351 14.26 8.27 -24.21
N ASP A 352 15.08 7.39 -23.61
CA ASP A 352 16.51 7.65 -23.40
C ASP A 352 17.29 7.73 -24.71
N ARG A 353 16.86 6.99 -25.76
CA ARG A 353 17.47 7.03 -27.09
C ARG A 353 17.12 8.32 -27.83
N GLU A 354 15.85 8.73 -27.80
CA GLU A 354 15.35 9.89 -28.53
C GLU A 354 15.69 11.23 -27.85
N LYS A 355 15.45 11.30 -26.53
CA LYS A 355 15.67 12.52 -25.74
C LYS A 355 16.02 12.18 -24.28
N PRO A 356 17.30 12.00 -23.94
CA PRO A 356 17.72 11.78 -22.56
C PRO A 356 17.25 12.91 -21.62
N GLY A 357 16.68 12.53 -20.47
CA GLY A 357 16.18 13.51 -19.48
C GLY A 357 14.82 14.12 -19.80
N ALA A 358 14.12 13.64 -20.81
CA ALA A 358 12.80 14.11 -21.21
C ALA A 358 11.77 14.01 -20.05
N LYS A 359 10.82 14.93 -20.05
CA LYS A 359 9.69 14.92 -19.13
C LYS A 359 8.60 13.99 -19.65
N VAL A 360 8.26 12.96 -18.88
CA VAL A 360 7.38 11.87 -19.31
C VAL A 360 6.11 11.84 -18.47
N ALA A 361 4.98 11.62 -19.15
CA ALA A 361 3.72 11.19 -18.53
C ALA A 361 3.40 9.75 -18.92
N PHE A 362 2.53 9.08 -18.16
CA PHE A 362 1.93 7.81 -18.58
C PHE A 362 0.41 7.81 -18.38
N ALA A 363 -0.32 7.28 -19.33
CA ALA A 363 -1.78 7.17 -19.28
C ALA A 363 -2.20 5.73 -18.95
N THR A 364 -3.05 5.58 -17.94
CA THR A 364 -3.62 4.30 -17.53
C THR A 364 -4.95 4.47 -16.82
N THR A 365 -5.62 3.37 -16.40
CA THR A 365 -6.87 3.43 -15.64
C THR A 365 -6.65 3.97 -14.23
N ASN A 366 -7.65 4.65 -13.67
CA ASN A 366 -7.56 5.35 -12.38
C ASN A 366 -7.08 4.47 -11.21
N PHE A 367 -7.54 3.21 -11.10
CA PHE A 367 -7.10 2.29 -10.06
C PHE A 367 -5.66 1.78 -10.26
N HIS A 368 -5.11 1.87 -11.49
CA HIS A 368 -3.79 1.34 -11.85
C HIS A 368 -2.65 2.38 -11.76
N VAL A 369 -2.98 3.68 -11.66
CA VAL A 369 -1.98 4.77 -11.67
C VAL A 369 -0.91 4.61 -10.61
N LEU A 370 -1.28 4.25 -9.37
CA LEU A 370 -0.33 4.13 -8.27
C LEU A 370 0.71 3.03 -8.54
N ARG A 371 0.27 1.82 -8.90
CA ARG A 371 1.20 0.70 -9.17
C ARG A 371 2.05 0.95 -10.40
N SER A 372 1.47 1.51 -11.46
CA SER A 372 2.23 1.89 -12.65
C SER A 372 3.30 2.95 -12.33
N GLY A 373 2.97 3.94 -11.51
CA GLY A 373 3.94 4.95 -11.07
C GLY A 373 5.06 4.35 -10.22
N ILE A 374 4.76 3.41 -9.31
CA ILE A 374 5.79 2.68 -8.54
C ILE A 374 6.71 1.89 -9.50
N LEU A 375 6.15 1.22 -10.51
CA LEU A 375 6.91 0.48 -11.52
C LEU A 375 7.77 1.41 -12.37
N ALA A 376 7.23 2.55 -12.81
CA ALA A 376 8.01 3.57 -13.54
C ALA A 376 9.23 4.03 -12.73
N ARG A 377 9.04 4.36 -11.44
CA ARG A 377 10.15 4.73 -10.55
C ARG A 377 11.16 3.61 -10.37
N LYS A 378 10.73 2.37 -10.21
CA LYS A 378 11.62 1.20 -10.16
C LYS A 378 12.40 1.01 -11.45
N ALA A 379 11.80 1.28 -12.61
CA ALA A 379 12.49 1.26 -13.91
C ALA A 379 13.45 2.46 -14.12
N GLY A 380 13.55 3.37 -13.17
CA GLY A 380 14.35 4.58 -13.29
C GLY A 380 13.72 5.66 -14.18
N LEU A 381 12.41 5.57 -14.44
CA LEU A 381 11.66 6.53 -15.23
C LEU A 381 10.92 7.52 -14.33
N ASN A 382 11.26 8.80 -14.44
CA ASN A 382 10.56 9.87 -13.71
C ASN A 382 9.30 10.30 -14.48
N ALA A 383 8.26 9.47 -14.46
CA ALA A 383 7.01 9.74 -15.16
C ALA A 383 5.88 10.11 -14.19
N GLU A 384 4.92 10.91 -14.66
CA GLU A 384 3.72 11.31 -13.94
C GLU A 384 2.48 10.66 -14.54
N GLY A 385 1.59 10.14 -13.67
CA GLY A 385 0.43 9.38 -14.10
C GLY A 385 -0.77 10.26 -14.48
N ILE A 386 -1.44 9.87 -15.56
CA ILE A 386 -2.69 10.45 -16.04
C ILE A 386 -3.76 9.36 -15.98
N ALA A 387 -4.77 9.59 -15.13
CA ALA A 387 -5.84 8.62 -14.93
C ALA A 387 -6.94 8.73 -16.00
N SER A 388 -7.28 7.63 -16.64
CA SER A 388 -8.54 7.49 -17.38
C SER A 388 -9.65 7.03 -16.43
N ARG A 389 -10.86 7.57 -16.60
CA ARG A 389 -12.03 7.17 -15.80
C ARG A 389 -12.51 5.78 -16.21
N THR A 390 -12.92 5.01 -15.21
CA THR A 390 -13.55 3.71 -15.40
C THR A 390 -14.96 3.71 -14.81
N LYS A 391 -15.81 2.80 -15.26
CA LYS A 391 -17.10 2.60 -14.64
C LYS A 391 -16.90 2.17 -13.18
N TRP A 392 -17.81 2.58 -12.27
CA TRP A 392 -17.66 2.42 -10.83
C TRP A 392 -17.48 0.95 -10.40
N TYR A 393 -18.12 0.01 -11.07
CA TYR A 393 -18.05 -1.42 -10.75
C TYR A 393 -16.70 -2.09 -11.14
N PHE A 394 -15.84 -1.45 -11.89
CA PHE A 394 -14.47 -1.93 -12.09
C PHE A 394 -13.50 -1.51 -10.98
N TRP A 395 -13.81 -0.38 -10.30
CA TRP A 395 -12.86 0.22 -9.38
C TRP A 395 -12.55 -0.65 -8.15
N PRO A 396 -13.55 -1.23 -7.41
CA PRO A 396 -13.25 -2.03 -6.22
C PRO A 396 -12.44 -3.29 -6.54
N ASN A 397 -12.81 -4.01 -7.61
CA ASN A 397 -12.04 -5.18 -8.05
C ASN A 397 -10.65 -4.80 -8.56
N GLY A 398 -10.55 -3.70 -9.28
CA GLY A 398 -9.28 -3.11 -9.70
C GLY A 398 -8.40 -2.79 -8.51
N PHE A 399 -8.95 -2.14 -7.47
CA PHE A 399 -8.23 -1.80 -6.25
C PHE A 399 -7.67 -3.06 -5.54
N VAL A 400 -8.49 -4.09 -5.36
CA VAL A 400 -8.04 -5.35 -4.73
C VAL A 400 -6.87 -5.97 -5.50
N ARG A 401 -6.97 -6.05 -6.84
CA ARG A 401 -5.88 -6.55 -7.69
C ARG A 401 -4.61 -5.71 -7.56
N GLU A 402 -4.73 -4.38 -7.57
CA GLU A 402 -3.60 -3.47 -7.46
C GLU A 402 -2.96 -3.55 -6.07
N PHE A 403 -3.75 -3.67 -5.00
CA PHE A 403 -3.27 -3.89 -3.65
C PHE A 403 -2.38 -5.14 -3.56
N PHE A 404 -2.87 -6.31 -4.00
CA PHE A 404 -2.05 -7.53 -4.00
C PHE A 404 -0.82 -7.43 -4.89
N GLY A 405 -0.93 -6.75 -6.04
CA GLY A 405 0.22 -6.48 -6.91
C GLY A 405 1.31 -5.64 -6.21
N ILE A 406 0.92 -4.60 -5.47
CA ILE A 406 1.85 -3.78 -4.67
C ILE A 406 2.46 -4.59 -3.52
N MET A 407 1.66 -5.44 -2.85
CA MET A 407 2.16 -6.35 -1.80
C MET A 407 3.25 -7.27 -2.34
N ALA A 408 2.96 -8.01 -3.41
CA ALA A 408 3.91 -8.95 -4.03
C ALA A 408 5.23 -8.27 -4.44
N MET A 409 5.15 -7.06 -4.98
CA MET A 409 6.33 -6.28 -5.39
C MET A 409 7.24 -5.84 -4.23
N ASN A 410 6.75 -5.87 -2.99
CA ASN A 410 7.45 -5.35 -1.81
C ASN A 410 7.61 -6.41 -0.70
N MET A 411 7.57 -7.71 -1.04
CA MET A 411 7.61 -8.83 -0.10
C MET A 411 8.76 -8.73 0.92
N LYS A 412 9.96 -8.30 0.49
CA LYS A 412 11.10 -8.10 1.40
C LYS A 412 10.85 -7.04 2.48
N ALA A 413 10.03 -6.02 2.19
CA ALA A 413 9.65 -5.02 3.19
C ALA A 413 8.67 -5.63 4.20
N HIS A 414 7.71 -6.43 3.74
CA HIS A 414 6.74 -7.11 4.61
C HIS A 414 7.42 -8.11 5.55
N ILE A 415 8.37 -8.89 5.05
CA ILE A 415 9.16 -9.83 5.88
C ILE A 415 9.94 -9.07 6.96
N ARG A 416 10.60 -7.96 6.62
CA ARG A 416 11.35 -7.15 7.61
C ARG A 416 10.43 -6.58 8.68
N VAL A 417 9.27 -6.04 8.30
CA VAL A 417 8.28 -5.55 9.27
C VAL A 417 7.77 -6.69 10.13
N GLY A 418 7.43 -7.84 9.55
CA GLY A 418 6.99 -9.01 10.29
C GLY A 418 8.01 -9.47 11.33
N LEU A 419 9.30 -9.50 10.99
CA LEU A 419 10.37 -9.83 11.93
C LEU A 419 10.48 -8.81 13.07
N ILE A 420 10.36 -7.51 12.79
CA ILE A 420 10.38 -6.47 13.82
C ILE A 420 9.17 -6.64 14.76
N LEU A 421 7.97 -6.83 14.21
CA LEU A 421 6.77 -7.04 15.01
C LEU A 421 6.87 -8.29 15.88
N LEU A 422 7.45 -9.38 15.36
CA LEU A 422 7.70 -10.61 16.11
C LEU A 422 8.65 -10.34 17.29
N LEU A 423 9.77 -9.68 17.03
CA LEU A 423 10.74 -9.36 18.08
C LEU A 423 10.13 -8.46 19.16
N CYS A 424 9.36 -7.43 18.79
CA CYS A 424 8.67 -6.56 19.75
C CYS A 424 7.64 -7.33 20.58
N SER A 425 6.88 -8.24 19.95
CA SER A 425 5.87 -9.04 20.63
C SER A 425 6.49 -10.05 21.61
N VAL A 426 7.59 -10.69 21.24
CA VAL A 426 8.36 -11.58 22.12
C VAL A 426 8.93 -10.79 23.30
N ALA A 427 9.53 -9.62 23.05
CA ALA A 427 10.05 -8.78 24.10
C ALA A 427 8.94 -8.35 25.11
N ALA A 428 7.76 -7.98 24.61
CA ALA A 428 6.61 -7.64 25.46
C ALA A 428 6.17 -8.83 26.34
N GLY A 429 6.10 -10.04 25.78
CA GLY A 429 5.75 -11.24 26.54
C GLY A 429 6.81 -11.65 27.57
N VAL A 430 8.10 -11.50 27.25
CA VAL A 430 9.20 -11.73 28.23
C VAL A 430 9.14 -10.70 29.36
N ILE A 431 8.96 -9.41 29.05
CA ILE A 431 8.81 -8.36 30.07
C ILE A 431 7.62 -8.69 30.99
N PHE A 432 6.48 -9.08 30.41
CA PHE A 432 5.31 -9.49 31.17
C PHE A 432 5.63 -10.66 32.11
N ALA A 433 6.29 -11.72 31.59
CA ALA A 433 6.64 -12.91 32.35
C ALA A 433 7.62 -12.65 33.52
N VAL A 434 8.53 -11.69 33.35
CA VAL A 434 9.54 -11.35 34.41
C VAL A 434 8.99 -10.34 35.39
N SER A 435 8.02 -9.49 35.01
CA SER A 435 7.45 -8.44 35.89
C SER A 435 6.23 -8.88 36.67
N GLY A 436 5.64 -10.01 36.38
CA GLY A 436 4.50 -10.62 37.12
C GLY A 436 4.97 -11.63 38.08
#